data_b18bfb92d62bcad145733821cb181660
#
_entry.id   b18bfb92d62bcad145733821cb181660
#
_cell.length_a   1.000
_cell.length_b   1.000
_cell.length_c   1.000
_cell.angle_alpha   90.00
_cell.angle_beta   90.00
_cell.angle_gamma   90.00
#
_symmetry.space_group_name_H-M   'P 1'
#
loop_
_entity.id
_entity.type
_entity.pdbx_description
1 polymer ?
#
loop_
_entity_poly.entity_id
_entity_poly.type
_entity_poly.pdbx_seq_one_letter_code
_entity_poly.pdbx_strand_id
1 'polypeptide(L)'
;QAVDIGELGHRNLWVPWGKSGTGKTKFVASMPKPLLYIRIGDDGSNTIANVDGIKAIHAESLDQLKGIGEELKKDRKFASVAVDTFSMITNVWIDQNIIQKKKKMTQQAWGDLKVETEELIKIFHEVAATHIVALTCHESNDSIEGMEDEIIPDFRPNTTKGARTYLEGMANYGIHMAKMKKTVVKDGIEKEVVRYIGQLGANSYYWTKLQIDPEIKVPDIIVNPTYDKIMKIINEA
;
A
#
# COMPACT_ATOMS: atom_id res chain seq x y z
N GLN A 1 -11.91 -5.01 -30.19
CA GLN A 1 -13.26 -4.40 -30.20
C GLN A 1 -13.29 -3.28 -29.17
N ALA A 2 -13.88 -2.13 -29.54
CA ALA A 2 -14.18 -1.08 -28.58
C ALA A 2 -15.34 -1.57 -27.70
N VAL A 3 -15.28 -1.24 -26.40
CA VAL A 3 -16.33 -1.52 -25.40
C VAL A 3 -16.68 -0.20 -24.69
N ASP A 4 -17.85 -0.12 -24.09
CA ASP A 4 -18.22 1.04 -23.30
C ASP A 4 -17.31 1.17 -22.08
N ILE A 5 -17.01 2.42 -21.68
CA ILE A 5 -16.06 2.69 -20.58
C ILE A 5 -16.48 2.02 -19.27
N GLY A 6 -17.78 1.86 -19.03
CA GLY A 6 -18.33 1.14 -17.87
C GLY A 6 -18.08 -0.37 -17.88
N GLU A 7 -17.82 -0.95 -19.06
CA GLU A 7 -17.51 -2.38 -19.22
C GLU A 7 -16.02 -2.69 -18.97
N LEU A 8 -15.15 -1.66 -18.89
CA LEU A 8 -13.73 -1.79 -18.63
C LEU A 8 -13.40 -2.15 -17.17
N GLY A 9 -14.29 -2.72 -16.43
CA GLY A 9 -14.09 -3.26 -15.09
C GLY A 9 -13.24 -2.36 -14.16
N HIS A 10 -13.74 -2.00 -13.02
CA HIS A 10 -12.97 -1.24 -12.02
C HIS A 10 -11.93 -2.15 -11.36
N ARG A 11 -10.68 -1.73 -11.34
CA ARG A 11 -9.63 -2.38 -10.56
C ARG A 11 -9.63 -1.83 -9.15
N ASN A 12 -9.21 -2.65 -8.18
CA ASN A 12 -9.29 -2.33 -6.76
C ASN A 12 -7.90 -2.47 -6.11
N LEU A 13 -6.92 -1.67 -6.59
CA LEU A 13 -5.56 -1.66 -6.08
C LEU A 13 -5.37 -0.50 -5.10
N TRP A 14 -5.12 -0.85 -3.84
CA TRP A 14 -4.89 0.04 -2.71
C TRP A 14 -3.42 0.09 -2.35
N VAL A 15 -2.92 1.28 -2.06
CA VAL A 15 -1.56 1.50 -1.55
C VAL A 15 -1.65 2.28 -0.22
N PRO A 16 -1.92 1.59 0.90
CA PRO A 16 -1.79 2.20 2.23
C PRO A 16 -0.30 2.30 2.58
N TRP A 17 0.20 3.52 2.80
CA TRP A 17 1.61 3.76 3.05
C TRP A 17 1.84 4.75 4.20
N GLY A 18 3.04 4.76 4.78
CA GLY A 18 3.40 5.61 5.91
C GLY A 18 4.44 4.95 6.81
N LYS A 19 4.86 5.63 7.86
CA LYS A 19 5.86 5.15 8.83
C LYS A 19 5.46 3.83 9.47
N SER A 20 6.43 3.13 10.06
CA SER A 20 6.12 1.93 10.84
C SER A 20 5.17 2.26 11.99
N GLY A 21 4.23 1.31 12.27
CA GLY A 21 3.27 1.44 13.35
C GLY A 21 2.15 2.47 13.13
N THR A 22 1.93 2.99 11.92
CA THR A 22 0.85 3.93 11.59
C THR A 22 -0.51 3.27 11.30
N GLY A 23 -0.62 1.94 11.44
CA GLY A 23 -1.89 1.22 11.33
C GLY A 23 -2.17 0.63 9.95
N LYS A 24 -1.19 0.56 9.05
CA LYS A 24 -1.34 -0.06 7.72
C LYS A 24 -1.90 -1.49 7.80
N THR A 25 -1.28 -2.35 8.61
CA THR A 25 -1.72 -3.74 8.84
C THR A 25 -3.14 -3.81 9.40
N LYS A 26 -3.54 -2.90 10.31
CA LYS A 26 -4.92 -2.81 10.80
C LYS A 26 -5.91 -2.41 9.73
N PHE A 27 -5.52 -1.47 8.86
CA PHE A 27 -6.33 -1.08 7.71
C PHE A 27 -6.56 -2.26 6.78
N VAL A 28 -5.50 -2.98 6.41
CA VAL A 28 -5.58 -4.21 5.60
C VAL A 28 -6.47 -5.26 6.26
N ALA A 29 -6.33 -5.46 7.57
CA ALA A 29 -7.17 -6.40 8.31
C ALA A 29 -8.66 -6.04 8.32
N SER A 30 -9.04 -4.81 7.99
CA SER A 30 -10.44 -4.38 7.85
C SER A 30 -11.04 -4.66 6.46
N MET A 31 -10.25 -5.13 5.50
CA MET A 31 -10.74 -5.47 4.16
C MET A 31 -11.68 -6.68 4.17
N PRO A 32 -12.55 -6.83 3.15
CA PRO A 32 -13.48 -7.95 3.01
C PRO A 32 -12.81 -9.31 3.16
N LYS A 33 -13.54 -10.25 3.75
CA LYS A 33 -13.09 -11.61 4.02
C LYS A 33 -13.70 -12.61 3.02
N PRO A 34 -13.03 -13.73 2.73
CA PRO A 34 -11.72 -14.16 3.22
C PRO A 34 -10.57 -13.31 2.69
N LEU A 35 -9.61 -12.94 3.55
CA LEU A 35 -8.42 -12.16 3.19
C LEU A 35 -7.20 -13.08 3.13
N LEU A 36 -6.47 -13.06 2.02
CA LEU A 36 -5.12 -13.62 1.94
C LEU A 36 -4.09 -12.55 2.30
N TYR A 37 -3.39 -12.78 3.40
CA TYR A 37 -2.31 -11.92 3.87
C TYR A 37 -0.96 -12.53 3.47
N ILE A 38 -0.28 -11.89 2.55
CA ILE A 38 1.03 -12.32 2.06
C ILE A 38 2.08 -11.49 2.77
N ARG A 39 2.80 -12.14 3.69
CA ARG A 39 3.92 -11.54 4.40
C ARG A 39 5.18 -11.66 3.56
N ILE A 40 5.93 -10.58 3.45
CA ILE A 40 7.29 -10.56 2.90
C ILE A 40 8.23 -9.84 3.87
N GLY A 41 9.33 -10.50 4.27
CA GLY A 41 10.21 -10.02 5.32
C GLY A 41 9.59 -10.13 6.73
N ASP A 42 10.23 -9.47 7.70
CA ASP A 42 9.72 -9.36 9.07
C ASP A 42 8.77 -8.18 9.21
N ASP A 43 7.56 -8.42 9.67
CA ASP A 43 6.50 -7.44 9.76
C ASP A 43 5.70 -7.49 11.07
N GLY A 44 4.71 -6.59 11.18
CA GLY A 44 3.80 -6.45 12.31
C GLY A 44 2.60 -7.41 12.30
N SER A 45 2.67 -8.59 11.67
CA SER A 45 1.56 -9.55 11.55
C SER A 45 0.92 -9.96 12.89
N ASN A 46 1.69 -9.91 13.98
CA ASN A 46 1.18 -10.16 15.33
C ASN A 46 -0.03 -9.28 15.71
N THR A 47 -0.17 -8.10 15.12
CA THR A 47 -1.29 -7.19 15.42
C THR A 47 -2.63 -7.67 14.87
N ILE A 48 -2.63 -8.65 13.99
CA ILE A 48 -3.82 -9.21 13.33
C ILE A 48 -3.99 -10.71 13.55
N ALA A 49 -3.15 -11.32 14.41
CA ALA A 49 -3.13 -12.77 14.65
C ALA A 49 -4.48 -13.34 15.12
N ASN A 50 -5.30 -12.52 15.80
CA ASN A 50 -6.61 -12.92 16.34
C ASN A 50 -7.78 -12.40 15.49
N VAL A 51 -7.54 -11.97 14.24
CA VAL A 51 -8.62 -11.50 13.36
C VAL A 51 -9.11 -12.65 12.50
N ASP A 52 -10.39 -13.00 12.65
CA ASP A 52 -11.01 -14.08 11.89
C ASP A 52 -11.06 -13.79 10.38
N GLY A 53 -11.04 -14.87 9.59
CA GLY A 53 -11.17 -14.80 8.14
C GLY A 53 -9.89 -14.35 7.41
N ILE A 54 -8.75 -14.31 8.10
CA ILE A 54 -7.43 -14.07 7.50
C ILE A 54 -6.67 -15.38 7.36
N LYS A 55 -6.16 -15.65 6.16
CA LYS A 55 -5.18 -16.71 5.90
C LYS A 55 -3.86 -16.05 5.56
N ALA A 56 -2.75 -16.56 6.11
CA ALA A 56 -1.43 -15.99 5.90
C ALA A 56 -0.52 -16.94 5.12
N ILE A 57 0.28 -16.36 4.23
CA ILE A 57 1.40 -17.02 3.54
C ILE A 57 2.65 -16.17 3.76
N HIS A 58 3.79 -16.80 3.98
CA HIS A 58 5.08 -16.13 3.97
C HIS A 58 5.75 -16.34 2.61
N ALA A 59 6.00 -15.26 1.87
CA ALA A 59 6.78 -15.28 0.65
C ALA A 59 8.25 -14.97 0.98
N GLU A 60 9.13 -15.91 0.70
CA GLU A 60 10.57 -15.80 0.98
C GLU A 60 11.35 -15.18 -0.19
N SER A 61 10.74 -15.14 -1.40
CA SER A 61 11.38 -14.61 -2.60
C SER A 61 10.38 -13.88 -3.50
N LEU A 62 10.91 -13.09 -4.44
CA LEU A 62 10.09 -12.44 -5.45
C LEU A 62 9.43 -13.46 -6.39
N ASP A 63 10.12 -14.55 -6.71
CA ASP A 63 9.57 -15.61 -7.56
C ASP A 63 8.37 -16.31 -6.92
N GLN A 64 8.46 -16.59 -5.61
CA GLN A 64 7.30 -17.10 -4.87
C GLN A 64 6.15 -16.09 -4.88
N LEU A 65 6.43 -14.81 -4.67
CA LEU A 65 5.41 -13.77 -4.69
C LEU A 65 4.75 -13.63 -6.06
N LYS A 66 5.52 -13.73 -7.16
CA LYS A 66 5.01 -13.78 -8.53
C LYS A 66 4.12 -15.02 -8.74
N GLY A 67 4.59 -16.20 -8.31
CA GLY A 67 3.82 -17.45 -8.40
C GLY A 67 2.47 -17.35 -7.70
N ILE A 68 2.43 -16.82 -6.47
CA ILE A 68 1.19 -16.58 -5.73
C ILE A 68 0.27 -15.63 -6.52
N GLY A 69 0.82 -14.54 -7.06
CA GLY A 69 0.04 -13.58 -7.87
C GLY A 69 -0.57 -14.22 -9.12
N GLU A 70 0.20 -15.06 -9.84
CA GLU A 70 -0.30 -15.77 -11.02
C GLU A 70 -1.41 -16.79 -10.69
N GLU A 71 -1.32 -17.46 -9.56
CA GLU A 71 -2.38 -18.35 -9.07
C GLU A 71 -3.66 -17.56 -8.73
N LEU A 72 -3.53 -16.42 -8.07
CA LEU A 72 -4.66 -15.58 -7.69
C LEU A 72 -5.45 -15.02 -8.88
N LYS A 73 -4.84 -14.87 -10.05
CA LYS A 73 -5.58 -14.49 -11.27
C LYS A 73 -6.66 -15.52 -11.64
N LYS A 74 -6.50 -16.77 -11.22
CA LYS A 74 -7.40 -17.90 -11.52
C LYS A 74 -8.27 -18.31 -10.35
N ASP A 75 -7.82 -18.04 -9.11
CA ASP A 75 -8.51 -18.45 -7.88
C ASP A 75 -9.40 -17.31 -7.35
N ARG A 76 -10.61 -17.65 -6.94
CA ARG A 76 -11.63 -16.73 -6.38
C ARG A 76 -11.96 -17.01 -4.92
N LYS A 77 -11.11 -17.78 -4.22
CA LYS A 77 -11.35 -18.14 -2.81
C LYS A 77 -11.23 -16.97 -1.86
N PHE A 78 -10.51 -15.92 -2.24
CA PHE A 78 -10.29 -14.75 -1.40
C PHE A 78 -11.05 -13.54 -1.96
N ALA A 79 -11.69 -12.77 -1.08
CA ALA A 79 -12.30 -11.49 -1.45
C ALA A 79 -11.22 -10.40 -1.54
N SER A 80 -10.21 -10.50 -0.67
CA SER A 80 -9.12 -9.54 -0.60
C SER A 80 -7.75 -10.21 -0.54
N VAL A 81 -6.74 -9.52 -1.03
CA VAL A 81 -5.32 -9.93 -1.00
C VAL A 81 -4.48 -8.77 -0.51
N ALA A 82 -3.57 -9.01 0.41
CA ALA A 82 -2.64 -7.99 0.89
C ALA A 82 -1.20 -8.48 0.85
N VAL A 83 -0.29 -7.66 0.34
CA VAL A 83 1.15 -7.84 0.46
C VAL A 83 1.66 -6.84 1.51
N ASP A 84 2.07 -7.34 2.66
CA ASP A 84 2.54 -6.53 3.79
C ASP A 84 3.93 -7.03 4.26
N THR A 85 4.97 -6.29 4.06
CA THR A 85 5.09 -4.95 3.50
C THR A 85 5.76 -5.00 2.11
N PHE A 86 5.10 -4.47 1.10
CA PHE A 86 5.61 -4.45 -0.28
C PHE A 86 6.97 -3.74 -0.39
N SER A 87 7.25 -2.75 0.45
CA SER A 87 8.57 -2.09 0.50
C SER A 87 9.74 -3.03 0.79
N MET A 88 9.51 -4.20 1.43
CA MET A 88 10.56 -5.17 1.73
C MET A 88 11.08 -5.91 0.49
N ILE A 89 10.37 -5.86 -0.63
CA ILE A 89 10.80 -6.46 -1.91
C ILE A 89 12.22 -6.05 -2.27
N THR A 90 12.54 -4.77 -2.13
CA THR A 90 13.89 -4.25 -2.39
C THR A 90 14.95 -4.98 -1.55
N ASN A 91 14.71 -5.14 -0.26
CA ASN A 91 15.65 -5.77 0.65
C ASN A 91 15.79 -7.26 0.36
N VAL A 92 14.69 -7.97 0.14
CA VAL A 92 14.69 -9.40 -0.20
C VAL A 92 15.45 -9.64 -1.51
N TRP A 93 15.19 -8.82 -2.53
CA TRP A 93 15.91 -8.94 -3.81
C TRP A 93 17.42 -8.69 -3.67
N ILE A 94 17.80 -7.63 -2.93
CA ILE A 94 19.21 -7.30 -2.69
C ILE A 94 19.90 -8.45 -1.94
N ASP A 95 19.27 -8.98 -0.89
CA ASP A 95 19.84 -10.09 -0.14
C ASP A 95 20.10 -11.28 -1.07
N GLN A 96 19.10 -11.73 -1.83
CA GLN A 96 19.20 -12.93 -2.68
C GLN A 96 20.11 -12.76 -3.89
N ASN A 97 20.15 -11.59 -4.51
CA ASN A 97 20.87 -11.41 -5.78
C ASN A 97 22.23 -10.76 -5.62
N ILE A 98 22.48 -10.08 -4.52
CA ILE A 98 23.70 -9.33 -4.27
C ILE A 98 24.46 -9.93 -3.08
N ILE A 99 23.86 -9.96 -1.89
CA ILE A 99 24.57 -10.34 -0.66
C ILE A 99 24.91 -11.83 -0.67
N GLN A 100 23.92 -12.71 -0.84
CA GLN A 100 24.14 -14.17 -0.85
C GLN A 100 25.07 -14.60 -1.99
N LYS A 101 25.03 -13.91 -3.13
CA LYS A 101 25.91 -14.18 -4.29
C LYS A 101 27.26 -13.46 -4.21
N LYS A 102 27.54 -12.71 -3.12
CA LYS A 102 28.77 -11.92 -2.92
C LYS A 102 29.08 -10.98 -4.09
N LYS A 103 28.05 -10.41 -4.70
CA LYS A 103 28.15 -9.45 -5.80
C LYS A 103 28.17 -8.02 -5.26
N LYS A 104 28.56 -7.07 -6.13
CA LYS A 104 28.40 -5.64 -5.85
C LYS A 104 27.11 -5.13 -6.47
N MET A 105 26.46 -4.19 -5.79
CA MET A 105 25.32 -3.46 -6.37
C MET A 105 25.84 -2.56 -7.49
N THR A 106 25.36 -2.78 -8.70
CA THR A 106 25.75 -2.04 -9.91
C THR A 106 24.53 -1.29 -10.47
N GLN A 107 24.75 -0.39 -11.41
CA GLN A 107 23.66 0.30 -12.10
C GLN A 107 22.75 -0.70 -12.82
N GLN A 108 23.32 -1.75 -13.42
CA GLN A 108 22.55 -2.83 -14.03
C GLN A 108 21.67 -3.55 -12.99
N ALA A 109 22.22 -3.89 -11.82
CA ALA A 109 21.46 -4.55 -10.76
C ALA A 109 20.27 -3.69 -10.24
N TRP A 110 20.44 -2.36 -10.18
CA TRP A 110 19.32 -1.45 -9.91
C TRP A 110 18.26 -1.47 -11.01
N GLY A 111 18.68 -1.57 -12.28
CA GLY A 111 17.77 -1.75 -13.43
C GLY A 111 16.98 -3.05 -13.34
N ASP A 112 17.65 -4.15 -13.03
CA ASP A 112 17.04 -5.48 -12.89
C ASP A 112 16.01 -5.47 -11.73
N LEU A 113 16.36 -4.93 -10.57
CA LEU A 113 15.44 -4.79 -9.43
C LEU A 113 14.22 -3.95 -9.79
N LYS A 114 14.39 -2.86 -10.54
CA LYS A 114 13.29 -2.02 -11.00
C LYS A 114 12.32 -2.84 -11.87
N VAL A 115 12.83 -3.56 -12.87
CA VAL A 115 12.01 -4.39 -13.78
C VAL A 115 11.25 -5.46 -13.01
N GLU A 116 11.90 -6.18 -12.11
CA GLU A 116 11.28 -7.19 -11.26
C GLU A 116 10.16 -6.62 -10.38
N THR A 117 10.38 -5.42 -9.82
CA THR A 117 9.38 -4.76 -8.98
C THR A 117 8.18 -4.28 -9.81
N GLU A 118 8.41 -3.73 -11.00
CA GLU A 118 7.34 -3.31 -11.92
C GLU A 118 6.51 -4.51 -12.40
N GLU A 119 7.14 -5.66 -12.65
CA GLU A 119 6.45 -6.89 -13.01
C GLU A 119 5.52 -7.36 -11.87
N LEU A 120 5.99 -7.33 -10.62
CA LEU A 120 5.16 -7.65 -9.47
C LEU A 120 3.96 -6.70 -9.33
N ILE A 121 4.18 -5.40 -9.48
CA ILE A 121 3.09 -4.41 -9.46
C ILE A 121 2.06 -4.74 -10.54
N LYS A 122 2.51 -5.07 -11.76
CA LYS A 122 1.63 -5.45 -12.86
C LYS A 122 0.81 -6.70 -12.53
N ILE A 123 1.44 -7.75 -12.00
CA ILE A 123 0.75 -8.98 -11.60
C ILE A 123 -0.36 -8.67 -10.59
N PHE A 124 -0.06 -7.91 -9.52
CA PHE A 124 -1.07 -7.58 -8.51
C PHE A 124 -2.12 -6.59 -9.01
N HIS A 125 -1.78 -5.72 -9.96
CA HIS A 125 -2.77 -4.89 -10.64
C HIS A 125 -3.73 -5.72 -11.52
N GLU A 126 -3.26 -6.82 -12.11
CA GLU A 126 -4.12 -7.76 -12.83
C GLU A 126 -5.01 -8.55 -11.87
N VAL A 127 -4.47 -8.99 -10.71
CA VAL A 127 -5.27 -9.59 -9.62
C VAL A 127 -6.35 -8.63 -9.12
N ALA A 128 -6.07 -7.33 -9.09
CA ALA A 128 -7.02 -6.30 -8.66
C ALA A 128 -8.25 -6.14 -9.57
N ALA A 129 -8.28 -6.79 -10.75
CA ALA A 129 -9.49 -6.84 -11.58
C ALA A 129 -10.59 -7.70 -10.96
N THR A 130 -10.27 -8.55 -10.00
CA THR A 130 -11.19 -9.55 -9.43
C THR A 130 -11.14 -9.69 -7.93
N HIS A 131 -10.15 -9.07 -7.29
CA HIS A 131 -9.93 -9.05 -5.85
C HIS A 131 -9.72 -7.60 -5.39
N ILE A 132 -9.94 -7.33 -4.13
CA ILE A 132 -9.46 -6.11 -3.51
C ILE A 132 -8.01 -6.36 -3.12
N VAL A 133 -7.07 -5.63 -3.71
CA VAL A 133 -5.64 -5.82 -3.47
C VAL A 133 -5.05 -4.66 -2.69
N ALA A 134 -4.24 -4.93 -1.68
CA ALA A 134 -3.47 -3.93 -0.94
C ALA A 134 -1.97 -4.22 -1.02
N LEU A 135 -1.19 -3.26 -1.47
CA LEU A 135 0.27 -3.25 -1.38
C LEU A 135 0.68 -2.23 -0.33
N THR A 136 1.00 -2.68 0.89
CA THR A 136 1.40 -1.74 1.93
C THR A 136 2.84 -1.28 1.73
N CYS A 137 3.10 0.00 1.92
CA CYS A 137 4.44 0.55 1.79
C CYS A 137 4.88 1.32 3.04
N HIS A 138 6.17 1.27 3.34
CA HIS A 138 6.79 2.23 4.24
C HIS A 138 6.84 3.61 3.57
N GLU A 139 7.12 4.63 4.37
CA GLU A 139 7.34 5.99 3.90
C GLU A 139 8.80 6.17 3.50
N SER A 140 9.06 6.79 2.35
CA SER A 140 10.35 7.38 2.03
C SER A 140 10.28 8.88 2.25
N ASN A 141 11.39 9.45 2.66
CA ASN A 141 11.55 10.90 2.80
C ASN A 141 12.47 11.37 1.68
N ASP A 142 11.86 11.82 0.60
CA ASP A 142 12.57 12.47 -0.51
C ASP A 142 12.43 13.98 -0.37
N SER A 143 13.17 14.73 -1.18
CA SER A 143 13.04 16.17 -1.29
C SER A 143 13.01 16.57 -2.76
N ILE A 144 12.23 17.58 -3.08
CA ILE A 144 12.19 18.21 -4.41
C ILE A 144 12.79 19.61 -4.28
N GLU A 145 13.58 20.02 -5.25
CA GLU A 145 13.99 21.41 -5.39
C GLU A 145 12.78 22.25 -5.79
N GLY A 146 12.39 23.18 -4.94
CA GLY A 146 11.37 24.18 -5.21
C GLY A 146 11.92 25.37 -6.00
N MET A 147 11.09 26.38 -6.21
CA MET A 147 11.56 27.69 -6.71
C MET A 147 12.42 28.35 -5.64
N GLU A 148 13.44 29.09 -6.03
CA GLU A 148 14.33 29.83 -5.13
C GLU A 148 15.19 28.98 -4.18
N ASP A 149 15.67 27.80 -4.62
CA ASP A 149 16.49 26.86 -3.83
C ASP A 149 15.81 26.32 -2.56
N GLU A 150 14.49 26.44 -2.45
CA GLU A 150 13.73 25.87 -1.35
C GLU A 150 13.67 24.34 -1.47
N ILE A 151 13.99 23.65 -0.37
CA ILE A 151 13.87 22.18 -0.30
C ILE A 151 12.48 21.83 0.22
N ILE A 152 11.63 21.30 -0.67
CA ILE A 152 10.28 20.87 -0.31
C ILE A 152 10.31 19.36 0.00
N PRO A 153 9.88 18.94 1.23
CA PRO A 153 9.73 17.53 1.54
C PRO A 153 8.72 16.85 0.60
N ASP A 154 9.08 15.70 0.04
CA ASP A 154 8.22 14.89 -0.81
C ASP A 154 8.15 13.46 -0.25
N PHE A 155 7.10 13.19 0.52
CA PHE A 155 6.92 11.89 1.14
C PHE A 155 6.14 10.97 0.21
N ARG A 156 6.68 9.79 -0.03
CA ARG A 156 6.18 8.82 -1.01
C ARG A 156 6.21 7.38 -0.48
N PRO A 157 5.48 6.45 -1.11
CA PRO A 157 5.68 5.03 -0.84
C PRO A 157 7.13 4.61 -1.10
N ASN A 158 7.74 3.90 -0.15
CA ASN A 158 9.13 3.46 -0.25
C ASN A 158 9.26 2.23 -1.15
N THR A 159 9.71 2.47 -2.38
CA THR A 159 10.17 1.49 -3.36
C THR A 159 11.34 2.09 -4.15
N THR A 160 11.92 1.38 -5.11
CA THR A 160 12.89 2.02 -6.03
C THR A 160 12.22 3.16 -6.79
N LYS A 161 12.93 4.24 -7.06
CA LYS A 161 12.36 5.48 -7.64
C LYS A 161 11.54 5.21 -8.92
N GLY A 162 12.05 4.38 -9.84
CA GLY A 162 11.32 4.03 -11.07
C GLY A 162 10.06 3.20 -10.80
N ALA A 163 10.17 2.17 -9.98
CA ALA A 163 9.02 1.32 -9.62
C ALA A 163 7.95 2.10 -8.81
N ARG A 164 8.35 3.13 -8.05
CA ARG A 164 7.42 4.01 -7.34
C ARG A 164 6.48 4.73 -8.29
N THR A 165 7.03 5.40 -9.32
CA THR A 165 6.21 6.09 -10.34
C THR A 165 5.24 5.12 -11.02
N TYR A 166 5.69 3.89 -11.27
CA TYR A 166 4.84 2.85 -11.84
C TYR A 166 3.72 2.43 -10.87
N LEU A 167 4.05 2.21 -9.58
CA LEU A 167 3.07 1.90 -8.53
C LEU A 167 2.02 3.00 -8.38
N GLU A 168 2.45 4.26 -8.31
CA GLU A 168 1.57 5.43 -8.20
C GLU A 168 0.64 5.55 -9.43
N GLY A 169 1.15 5.24 -10.62
CA GLY A 169 0.35 5.18 -11.84
C GLY A 169 -0.72 4.09 -11.81
N MET A 170 -0.36 2.89 -11.38
CA MET A 170 -1.23 1.71 -11.37
C MET A 170 -2.23 1.69 -10.22
N ALA A 171 -1.93 2.32 -9.09
CA ALA A 171 -2.83 2.36 -7.93
C ALA A 171 -4.14 3.08 -8.26
N ASN A 172 -5.26 2.53 -7.77
CA ASN A 172 -6.57 3.21 -7.81
C ASN A 172 -6.76 4.06 -6.54
N TYR A 173 -6.22 3.59 -5.41
CA TYR A 173 -6.34 4.24 -4.12
C TYR A 173 -4.98 4.32 -3.42
N GLY A 174 -4.49 5.52 -3.17
CA GLY A 174 -3.28 5.81 -2.41
C GLY A 174 -3.62 6.55 -1.11
N ILE A 175 -3.28 5.97 0.04
CA ILE A 175 -3.64 6.52 1.35
C ILE A 175 -2.39 6.68 2.20
N HIS A 176 -2.10 7.91 2.62
CA HIS A 176 -1.05 8.14 3.60
C HIS A 176 -1.57 7.90 5.01
N MET A 177 -0.93 6.96 5.72
CA MET A 177 -1.29 6.53 7.07
C MET A 177 -0.34 7.16 8.09
N ALA A 178 -0.90 7.85 9.09
CA ALA A 178 -0.13 8.51 10.13
C ALA A 178 -0.74 8.30 11.52
N LYS A 179 -0.02 8.75 12.55
CA LYS A 179 -0.51 8.83 13.93
C LYS A 179 -0.64 10.28 14.34
N MET A 180 -1.73 10.60 14.96
CA MET A 180 -1.96 11.90 15.59
C MET A 180 -2.11 11.69 17.10
N LYS A 181 -1.35 12.46 17.88
CA LYS A 181 -1.51 12.56 19.32
C LYS A 181 -2.47 13.70 19.63
N LYS A 182 -3.44 13.45 20.48
CA LYS A 182 -4.39 14.45 20.95
C LYS A 182 -4.52 14.36 22.46
N THR A 183 -4.34 15.48 23.16
CA THR A 183 -4.67 15.57 24.57
C THR A 183 -6.20 15.67 24.73
N VAL A 184 -6.77 14.78 25.52
CA VAL A 184 -8.21 14.75 25.84
C VAL A 184 -8.33 14.88 27.34
N VAL A 185 -9.13 15.85 27.80
CA VAL A 185 -9.48 15.97 29.19
C VAL A 185 -10.69 15.06 29.47
N LYS A 186 -10.52 14.08 30.35
CA LYS A 186 -11.61 13.22 30.81
C LYS A 186 -11.61 13.21 32.36
N ASP A 187 -12.73 13.58 32.96
CA ASP A 187 -12.90 13.64 34.40
C ASP A 187 -11.88 14.58 35.06
N GLY A 188 -11.54 15.71 34.41
CA GLY A 188 -10.54 16.66 34.88
C GLY A 188 -9.07 16.22 34.75
N ILE A 189 -8.81 15.05 34.18
CA ILE A 189 -7.47 14.50 33.96
C ILE A 189 -7.11 14.57 32.48
N GLU A 190 -5.98 15.21 32.19
CA GLU A 190 -5.41 15.22 30.85
C GLU A 190 -4.84 13.85 30.48
N LYS A 191 -5.27 13.29 29.36
CA LYS A 191 -4.73 12.05 28.81
C LYS A 191 -4.34 12.25 27.34
N GLU A 192 -3.13 11.80 27.01
CA GLU A 192 -2.69 11.74 25.62
C GLU A 192 -3.34 10.52 24.95
N VAL A 193 -4.11 10.75 23.90
CA VAL A 193 -4.74 9.69 23.10
C VAL A 193 -4.10 9.67 21.72
N VAL A 194 -3.60 8.51 21.32
CA VAL A 194 -3.08 8.27 19.96
C VAL A 194 -4.24 7.85 19.06
N ARG A 195 -4.43 8.55 17.96
CA ARG A 195 -5.37 8.19 16.89
C ARG A 195 -4.63 7.89 15.61
N TYR A 196 -5.07 6.88 14.89
CA TYR A 196 -4.62 6.64 13.55
C TYR A 196 -5.39 7.53 12.59
N ILE A 197 -4.71 8.07 11.59
CA ILE A 197 -5.33 8.89 10.55
C ILE A 197 -4.96 8.34 9.18
N GLY A 198 -5.89 8.42 8.23
CA GLY A 198 -5.66 8.20 6.81
C GLY A 198 -5.90 9.51 6.09
N GLN A 199 -4.90 10.01 5.38
CA GLN A 199 -5.02 11.16 4.51
C GLN A 199 -5.48 10.70 3.13
N LEU A 200 -6.58 11.26 2.66
CA LEU A 200 -7.22 10.94 1.38
C LEU A 200 -7.15 12.12 0.41
N GLY A 201 -7.30 13.34 0.92
CA GLY A 201 -7.28 14.55 0.13
C GLY A 201 -5.88 14.88 -0.42
N ALA A 202 -5.86 15.69 -1.47
CA ALA A 202 -4.63 16.18 -2.08
C ALA A 202 -3.77 16.95 -1.08
N ASN A 203 -2.47 16.72 -1.10
CA ASN A 203 -1.51 17.35 -0.21
C ASN A 203 -0.20 17.61 -0.95
N SER A 204 0.44 18.75 -0.64
CA SER A 204 1.71 19.12 -1.28
C SER A 204 2.90 18.25 -0.87
N TYR A 205 2.82 17.58 0.28
CA TYR A 205 3.92 16.81 0.86
C TYR A 205 3.73 15.30 0.77
N TYR A 206 2.48 14.82 0.68
CA TYR A 206 2.15 13.40 0.71
C TYR A 206 1.40 12.98 -0.53
N TRP A 207 1.87 11.93 -1.18
CA TRP A 207 1.12 11.34 -2.28
C TRP A 207 -0.16 10.67 -1.79
N THR A 208 -1.29 11.10 -2.37
CA THR A 208 -2.60 10.47 -2.21
C THR A 208 -3.25 10.30 -3.58
N LYS A 209 -4.11 9.31 -3.73
CA LYS A 209 -4.84 9.07 -4.96
C LYS A 209 -6.18 8.43 -4.65
N LEU A 210 -7.24 8.97 -5.22
CA LEU A 210 -8.58 8.37 -5.21
C LEU A 210 -9.13 8.42 -6.63
N GLN A 211 -9.29 7.26 -7.26
CA GLN A 211 -9.97 7.15 -8.55
C GLN A 211 -11.48 6.96 -8.28
N ILE A 212 -12.16 8.06 -8.10
CA ILE A 212 -13.59 8.14 -7.83
C ILE A 212 -14.19 9.22 -8.71
N ASP A 213 -15.54 9.26 -8.79
CA ASP A 213 -16.22 10.36 -9.43
C ASP A 213 -15.82 11.70 -8.80
N PRO A 214 -15.42 12.71 -9.59
CA PRO A 214 -14.98 14.00 -9.07
C PRO A 214 -16.06 14.78 -8.30
N GLU A 215 -17.34 14.43 -8.46
CA GLU A 215 -18.45 15.05 -7.73
C GLU A 215 -18.54 14.51 -6.28
N ILE A 216 -17.92 13.37 -5.99
CA ILE A 216 -17.88 12.77 -4.66
C ILE A 216 -16.98 13.58 -3.73
N LYS A 217 -17.57 14.16 -2.69
CA LYS A 217 -16.84 14.91 -1.66
C LYS A 217 -16.25 13.96 -0.62
N VAL A 218 -14.95 13.77 -0.64
CA VAL A 218 -14.23 12.97 0.34
C VAL A 218 -13.52 13.89 1.32
N PRO A 219 -13.55 13.62 2.64
CA PRO A 219 -12.82 14.39 3.62
C PRO A 219 -11.31 14.19 3.41
N ASP A 220 -10.51 15.24 3.63
CA ASP A 220 -9.05 15.16 3.50
C ASP A 220 -8.44 14.14 4.46
N ILE A 221 -9.03 13.99 5.65
CA ILE A 221 -8.52 13.13 6.72
C ILE A 221 -9.65 12.28 7.29
N ILE A 222 -9.37 11.00 7.44
CA ILE A 222 -10.22 10.03 8.15
C ILE A 222 -9.53 9.57 9.44
N VAL A 223 -10.27 9.60 10.56
CA VAL A 223 -9.77 9.10 11.85
C VAL A 223 -10.11 7.62 12.00
N ASN A 224 -9.10 6.84 12.41
CA ASN A 224 -9.16 5.39 12.51
C ASN A 224 -9.72 4.77 11.21
N PRO A 225 -8.99 4.92 10.08
CA PRO A 225 -9.46 4.47 8.79
C PRO A 225 -9.64 2.96 8.78
N THR A 226 -10.75 2.53 8.19
CA THR A 226 -11.02 1.13 7.80
C THR A 226 -11.48 1.13 6.36
N TYR A 227 -11.35 -0.02 5.70
CA TYR A 227 -11.84 -0.19 4.32
C TYR A 227 -13.31 0.23 4.20
N ASP A 228 -14.18 -0.31 5.07
CA ASP A 228 -15.62 -0.04 5.02
C ASP A 228 -15.96 1.44 5.23
N LYS A 229 -15.24 2.14 6.12
CA LYS A 229 -15.45 3.58 6.33
C LYS A 229 -15.17 4.40 5.07
N ILE A 230 -14.10 4.04 4.34
CA ILE A 230 -13.72 4.75 3.13
C ILE A 230 -14.71 4.42 2.01
N MET A 231 -15.04 3.13 1.84
CA MET A 231 -15.99 2.70 0.83
C MET A 231 -17.40 3.26 1.07
N LYS A 232 -17.79 3.40 2.34
CA LYS A 232 -19.05 4.05 2.69
C LYS A 232 -19.10 5.51 2.20
N ILE A 233 -18.01 6.28 2.43
CA ILE A 233 -17.92 7.66 1.93
C ILE A 233 -17.96 7.69 0.40
N ILE A 234 -17.26 6.77 -0.27
CA ILE A 234 -17.20 6.72 -1.74
C ILE A 234 -18.56 6.34 -2.35
N ASN A 235 -19.33 5.46 -1.70
CA ASN A 235 -20.58 4.92 -2.25
C ASN A 235 -21.83 5.70 -1.82
N GLU A 236 -21.78 6.48 -0.74
CA GLU A 236 -22.94 7.24 -0.20
C GLU A 236 -22.92 8.73 -0.59
N ALA A 237 -21.88 9.18 -1.26
CA ALA A 237 -21.75 10.55 -1.76
C ALA A 237 -22.20 10.62 -3.22
#